data_6c7eedb5419c0c6208652d9fa550c459
#
_entry.id   6c7eedb5419c0c6208652d9fa550c459
#
_cell.length_a   1.000
_cell.length_b   1.000
_cell.length_c   1.000
_cell.angle_alpha   90.00
_cell.angle_beta   90.00
_cell.angle_gamma   90.00
#
_symmetry.space_group_name_H-M   'P 1'
#
loop_
_entity.id
_entity.type
_entity.pdbx_description
1 polymer ?
#
loop_
_entity_poly.entity_id
_entity_poly.type
_entity_poly.pdbx_seq_one_letter_code
_entity_poly.pdbx_strand_id
1 'polypeptide(L)'
;MLRHFLPLAYPVFLASRTLLRAMGMHAPQLRVLIYHDVAPNELKTFAITLRWLQKSWDFLTPSEFEEVMQGSRALTRDSLLLTFDDGFASNRIVAERVLQPLGIKAIFFAVAAFIDQPDTASAHAFICKRLKVGATPALIPAHLMNMSWEDLSCLLELGHSIGAHTNSHERLTGEVDPRVMHREIIDSANRLESKLSTRVRHFAFPFGDFASFSKPAIQLAMTRFDFIHSGLRGNNHPGSLPCTIRRESLKPDDSKSLVGAFLQGASDFRYRRLNEILDQWVLSRS
;
A
#
# COMPACT_ATOMS: atom_id res chain seq x y z
N MET A 1 -11.49 17.07 -9.89
CA MET A 1 -10.94 17.95 -10.96
C MET A 1 -9.52 17.53 -11.39
N LEU A 2 -8.53 17.44 -10.52
CA LEU A 2 -7.12 17.16 -10.90
C LEU A 2 -6.93 15.84 -11.68
N ARG A 3 -7.59 14.75 -11.30
CA ARG A 3 -7.47 13.43 -11.96
C ARG A 3 -7.85 13.45 -13.46
N HIS A 4 -8.65 14.41 -13.90
CA HIS A 4 -9.06 14.54 -15.33
C HIS A 4 -7.99 15.25 -16.18
N PHE A 5 -7.17 16.13 -15.58
CA PHE A 5 -6.15 16.90 -16.33
C PHE A 5 -4.76 16.25 -16.29
N LEU A 6 -4.45 15.45 -15.26
CA LEU A 6 -3.16 14.78 -15.11
C LEU A 6 -2.77 13.89 -16.31
N PRO A 7 -3.68 13.13 -16.94
CA PRO A 7 -3.34 12.33 -18.12
C PRO A 7 -2.76 13.15 -19.28
N LEU A 8 -3.19 14.41 -19.45
CA LEU A 8 -2.71 15.31 -20.50
C LEU A 8 -1.25 15.77 -20.24
N ALA A 9 -0.85 15.83 -19.00
CA ALA A 9 0.51 16.22 -18.60
C ALA A 9 1.53 15.08 -18.70
N TYR A 10 1.07 13.83 -18.79
CA TYR A 10 1.95 12.66 -18.79
C TYR A 10 3.05 12.67 -19.84
N PRO A 11 2.79 12.99 -21.14
CA PRO A 11 3.84 13.06 -22.15
C PRO A 11 4.94 14.06 -21.82
N VAL A 12 4.57 15.21 -21.26
CA VAL A 12 5.52 16.26 -20.86
C VAL A 12 6.43 15.78 -19.72
N PHE A 13 5.86 15.17 -18.68
CA PHE A 13 6.62 14.58 -17.58
C PHE A 13 7.53 13.46 -18.05
N LEU A 14 7.05 12.60 -18.95
CA LEU A 14 7.85 11.51 -19.51
C LEU A 14 9.02 12.03 -20.33
N ALA A 15 8.78 13.01 -21.20
CA ALA A 15 9.84 13.60 -22.04
C ALA A 15 10.90 14.32 -21.21
N SER A 16 10.49 15.16 -20.25
CA SER A 16 11.41 15.87 -19.36
C SER A 16 12.31 14.90 -18.59
N ARG A 17 11.73 13.82 -18.10
CA ARG A 17 12.44 12.81 -17.34
C ARG A 17 13.41 11.98 -18.20
N THR A 18 12.99 11.61 -19.40
CA THR A 18 13.88 10.93 -20.36
C THR A 18 15.10 11.79 -20.68
N LEU A 19 14.91 13.10 -20.85
CA LEU A 19 15.97 14.04 -21.09
C LEU A 19 16.93 14.14 -19.88
N LEU A 20 16.39 14.31 -18.66
CA LEU A 20 17.20 14.37 -17.44
C LEU A 20 18.02 13.09 -17.22
N ARG A 21 17.46 11.94 -17.56
CA ARG A 21 18.19 10.66 -17.53
C ARG A 21 19.33 10.61 -18.53
N ALA A 22 19.07 11.01 -19.77
CA ALA A 22 20.08 11.05 -20.82
C ALA A 22 21.26 11.98 -20.44
N MET A 23 20.98 13.01 -19.62
CA MET A 23 21.98 13.93 -19.08
C MET A 23 22.67 13.42 -17.81
N GLY A 24 22.33 12.21 -17.30
CA GLY A 24 22.88 11.69 -16.04
C GLY A 24 22.39 12.42 -14.77
N MET A 25 21.37 13.27 -14.90
CA MET A 25 20.88 14.13 -13.82
C MET A 25 19.70 13.52 -13.04
N HIS A 26 19.39 12.25 -13.26
CA HIS A 26 18.20 11.63 -12.67
C HIS A 26 18.50 10.27 -12.05
N ALA A 27 18.35 10.19 -10.73
CA ALA A 27 18.42 8.93 -10.02
C ALA A 27 17.16 8.07 -10.25
N PRO A 28 17.27 6.74 -10.20
CA PRO A 28 16.11 5.85 -10.23
C PRO A 28 15.09 6.18 -9.16
N GLN A 29 13.82 6.02 -9.47
CA GLN A 29 12.71 6.19 -8.53
C GLN A 29 12.32 4.86 -7.92
N LEU A 30 11.79 4.94 -6.69
CA LEU A 30 11.09 3.85 -6.02
C LEU A 30 9.68 4.31 -5.67
N ARG A 31 8.69 3.75 -6.33
CA ARG A 31 7.27 4.03 -6.06
C ARG A 31 6.61 2.81 -5.43
N VAL A 32 5.74 3.03 -4.46
CA VAL A 32 4.94 1.99 -3.83
C VAL A 32 3.48 2.20 -4.23
N LEU A 33 2.86 1.20 -4.84
CA LEU A 33 1.49 1.28 -5.34
C LEU A 33 0.52 0.70 -4.32
N ILE A 34 -0.60 1.40 -4.08
CA ILE A 34 -1.71 0.88 -3.29
C ILE A 34 -2.85 0.50 -4.22
N TYR A 35 -3.32 -0.72 -4.08
CA TYR A 35 -4.62 -1.19 -4.52
C TYR A 35 -5.41 -1.73 -3.33
N HIS A 36 -6.70 -1.95 -3.50
CA HIS A 36 -7.57 -2.56 -2.50
C HIS A 36 -8.25 -3.77 -3.12
N ASP A 37 -9.49 -3.61 -3.54
CA ASP A 37 -10.22 -4.62 -4.30
C ASP A 37 -9.88 -4.53 -5.79
N VAL A 38 -9.88 -5.67 -6.47
CA VAL A 38 -9.87 -5.79 -7.93
C VAL A 38 -11.07 -6.65 -8.33
N ALA A 39 -12.10 -6.01 -8.85
CA ALA A 39 -13.31 -6.71 -9.23
C ALA A 39 -13.06 -7.76 -10.33
N PRO A 40 -13.85 -8.84 -10.39
CA PRO A 40 -13.65 -9.91 -11.38
C PRO A 40 -13.57 -9.43 -12.84
N ASN A 41 -14.35 -8.40 -13.18
CA ASN A 41 -14.36 -7.78 -14.52
C ASN A 41 -13.15 -6.87 -14.77
N GLU A 42 -12.41 -6.47 -13.74
CA GLU A 42 -11.22 -5.61 -13.83
C GLU A 42 -9.90 -6.41 -13.96
N LEU A 43 -9.88 -7.71 -13.62
CA LEU A 43 -8.67 -8.54 -13.61
C LEU A 43 -7.87 -8.44 -14.92
N LYS A 44 -8.55 -8.48 -16.08
CA LYS A 44 -7.90 -8.39 -17.39
C LYS A 44 -7.24 -7.02 -17.61
N THR A 45 -7.94 -5.94 -17.29
CA THR A 45 -7.43 -4.57 -17.43
C THR A 45 -6.26 -4.34 -16.48
N PHE A 46 -6.38 -4.81 -15.25
CA PHE A 46 -5.32 -4.76 -14.25
C PHE A 46 -4.05 -5.49 -14.71
N ALA A 47 -4.18 -6.73 -15.21
CA ALA A 47 -3.06 -7.49 -15.76
C ALA A 47 -2.38 -6.78 -16.95
N ILE A 48 -3.16 -6.14 -17.84
CA ILE A 48 -2.64 -5.35 -18.97
C ILE A 48 -1.86 -4.12 -18.45
N THR A 49 -2.33 -3.48 -17.40
CA THR A 49 -1.65 -2.32 -16.80
C THR A 49 -0.33 -2.73 -16.15
N LEU A 50 -0.29 -3.84 -15.41
CA LEU A 50 0.96 -4.34 -14.82
C LEU A 50 1.99 -4.74 -15.88
N ARG A 51 1.58 -5.46 -16.96
CA ARG A 51 2.47 -5.77 -18.08
C ARG A 51 3.01 -4.52 -18.79
N TRP A 52 2.21 -3.47 -18.87
CA TRP A 52 2.66 -2.20 -19.43
C TRP A 52 3.69 -1.55 -18.52
N LEU A 53 3.50 -1.57 -17.20
CA LEU A 53 4.48 -1.06 -16.23
C LEU A 53 5.81 -1.82 -16.28
N GLN A 54 5.79 -3.15 -16.41
CA GLN A 54 7.01 -3.97 -16.51
C GLN A 54 7.94 -3.59 -17.68
N LYS A 55 7.44 -2.88 -18.70
CA LYS A 55 8.29 -2.40 -19.81
C LYS A 55 9.29 -1.33 -19.37
N SER A 56 8.96 -0.55 -18.34
CA SER A 56 9.76 0.61 -17.93
C SER A 56 10.13 0.63 -16.44
N TRP A 57 9.52 -0.23 -15.63
CA TRP A 57 9.70 -0.32 -14.19
C TRP A 57 10.01 -1.75 -13.79
N ASP A 58 10.95 -1.92 -12.86
CA ASP A 58 11.22 -3.20 -12.22
C ASP A 58 10.29 -3.37 -11.02
N PHE A 59 9.60 -4.50 -10.94
CA PHE A 59 8.80 -4.84 -9.77
C PHE A 59 9.70 -5.52 -8.74
N LEU A 60 9.92 -4.85 -7.62
CA LEU A 60 10.67 -5.42 -6.50
C LEU A 60 9.79 -6.41 -5.73
N THR A 61 10.39 -7.49 -5.29
CA THR A 61 9.81 -8.32 -4.24
C THR A 61 9.83 -7.56 -2.91
N PRO A 62 9.00 -7.94 -1.91
CA PRO A 62 9.06 -7.33 -0.58
C PRO A 62 10.48 -7.31 0.02
N SER A 63 11.23 -8.41 -0.06
CA SER A 63 12.60 -8.45 0.47
C SER A 63 13.57 -7.55 -0.28
N GLU A 64 13.50 -7.47 -1.60
CA GLU A 64 14.32 -6.52 -2.38
C GLU A 64 14.00 -5.07 -2.04
N PHE A 65 12.71 -4.76 -1.81
CA PHE A 65 12.31 -3.44 -1.34
C PHE A 65 12.90 -3.13 0.05
N GLU A 66 12.85 -4.09 0.99
CA GLU A 66 13.45 -3.94 2.31
C GLU A 66 14.95 -3.65 2.22
N GLU A 67 15.68 -4.40 1.38
CA GLU A 67 17.11 -4.20 1.12
C GLU A 67 17.41 -2.79 0.60
N VAL A 68 16.57 -2.28 -0.34
CA VAL A 68 16.72 -0.92 -0.86
C VAL A 68 16.49 0.12 0.23
N MET A 69 15.45 -0.04 1.05
CA MET A 69 15.13 0.90 2.13
C MET A 69 16.19 0.89 3.24
N GLN A 70 16.84 -0.25 3.46
CA GLN A 70 17.95 -0.41 4.40
C GLN A 70 19.31 0.04 3.82
N GLY A 71 19.37 0.38 2.53
CA GLY A 71 20.59 0.81 1.86
C GLY A 71 21.56 -0.30 1.48
N SER A 72 21.17 -1.58 1.63
CA SER A 72 21.99 -2.75 1.26
C SER A 72 21.89 -3.10 -0.23
N ARG A 73 20.90 -2.54 -0.95
CA ARG A 73 20.71 -2.72 -2.39
C ARG A 73 20.54 -1.38 -3.10
N ALA A 74 21.31 -1.15 -4.16
CA ALA A 74 21.15 0.01 -5.01
C ALA A 74 20.06 -0.23 -6.08
N LEU A 75 19.38 0.84 -6.48
CA LEU A 75 18.48 0.83 -7.63
C LEU A 75 19.24 1.16 -8.90
N THR A 76 19.11 0.35 -9.92
CA THR A 76 19.67 0.57 -11.26
C THR A 76 18.65 1.12 -12.26
N ARG A 77 17.36 0.86 -11.99
CA ARG A 77 16.20 1.30 -12.78
C ARG A 77 15.09 1.81 -11.87
N ASP A 78 14.14 2.54 -12.45
CA ASP A 78 12.89 2.87 -11.75
C ASP A 78 12.21 1.60 -11.30
N SER A 79 11.79 1.58 -10.04
CA SER A 79 11.29 0.38 -9.40
C SER A 79 9.96 0.61 -8.71
N LEU A 80 9.15 -0.43 -8.65
CA LEU A 80 7.82 -0.46 -8.03
C LEU A 80 7.77 -1.55 -6.97
N LEU A 81 7.13 -1.24 -5.84
CA LEU A 81 6.58 -2.24 -4.95
C LEU A 81 5.06 -2.21 -5.07
N LEU A 82 4.43 -3.37 -5.20
CA LEU A 82 2.98 -3.49 -5.24
C LEU A 82 2.43 -3.81 -3.86
N THR A 83 1.40 -3.09 -3.41
CA THR A 83 0.72 -3.35 -2.15
C THR A 83 -0.79 -3.39 -2.32
N PHE A 84 -1.46 -4.20 -1.49
CA PHE A 84 -2.91 -4.28 -1.38
C PHE A 84 -3.31 -4.08 0.07
N ASP A 85 -4.32 -3.23 0.28
CA ASP A 85 -4.81 -2.91 1.62
C ASP A 85 -6.15 -3.63 1.89
N ASP A 86 -6.56 -3.64 3.16
CA ASP A 86 -7.80 -4.16 3.74
C ASP A 86 -7.87 -5.68 3.92
N GLY A 87 -7.47 -6.47 2.94
CA GLY A 87 -7.60 -7.93 3.01
C GLY A 87 -8.86 -8.48 2.32
N PHE A 88 -9.23 -7.92 1.16
CA PHE A 88 -10.34 -8.42 0.34
C PHE A 88 -10.02 -9.77 -0.31
N ALA A 89 -11.01 -10.65 -0.41
CA ALA A 89 -10.88 -11.98 -1.02
C ALA A 89 -10.40 -11.94 -2.49
N SER A 90 -10.70 -10.86 -3.22
CA SER A 90 -10.19 -10.64 -4.57
C SER A 90 -8.67 -10.61 -4.65
N ASN A 91 -7.99 -10.24 -3.56
CA ASN A 91 -6.53 -10.18 -3.51
C ASN A 91 -5.90 -11.57 -3.69
N ARG A 92 -6.52 -12.64 -3.15
CA ARG A 92 -6.08 -14.02 -3.37
C ARG A 92 -6.18 -14.41 -4.84
N ILE A 93 -7.31 -14.06 -5.48
CA ILE A 93 -7.54 -14.31 -6.92
C ILE A 93 -6.52 -13.54 -7.78
N VAL A 94 -6.25 -12.28 -7.42
CA VAL A 94 -5.24 -11.45 -8.11
C VAL A 94 -3.85 -12.06 -7.98
N ALA A 95 -3.47 -12.52 -6.80
CA ALA A 95 -2.16 -13.14 -6.57
C ALA A 95 -1.95 -14.35 -7.50
N GLU A 96 -2.94 -15.25 -7.60
CA GLU A 96 -2.84 -16.45 -8.41
C GLU A 96 -2.96 -16.18 -9.92
N ARG A 97 -3.97 -15.39 -10.32
CA ARG A 97 -4.32 -15.27 -11.74
C ARG A 97 -3.58 -14.14 -12.46
N VAL A 98 -3.05 -13.17 -11.71
CA VAL A 98 -2.39 -12.01 -12.31
C VAL A 98 -0.93 -11.92 -11.89
N LEU A 99 -0.64 -11.89 -10.58
CA LEU A 99 0.72 -11.62 -10.11
C LEU A 99 1.65 -12.79 -10.33
N GLN A 100 1.23 -14.02 -10.03
CA GLN A 100 2.03 -15.22 -10.21
C GLN A 100 2.46 -15.44 -11.67
N PRO A 101 1.57 -15.35 -12.69
CA PRO A 101 1.97 -15.44 -14.09
C PRO A 101 2.89 -14.30 -14.57
N LEU A 102 2.90 -13.16 -13.90
CA LEU A 102 3.78 -12.03 -14.20
C LEU A 102 5.08 -12.02 -13.39
N GLY A 103 5.27 -12.98 -12.48
CA GLY A 103 6.43 -13.04 -11.60
C GLY A 103 6.48 -11.89 -10.58
N ILE A 104 5.34 -11.22 -10.30
CA ILE A 104 5.28 -10.08 -9.37
C ILE A 104 4.97 -10.59 -7.96
N LYS A 105 5.70 -10.08 -6.97
CA LYS A 105 5.38 -10.27 -5.55
C LYS A 105 4.90 -8.95 -4.95
N ALA A 106 4.06 -9.06 -3.91
CA ALA A 106 3.40 -7.91 -3.29
C ALA A 106 3.36 -8.05 -1.77
N ILE A 107 3.02 -6.94 -1.09
CA ILE A 107 2.64 -6.95 0.33
C ILE A 107 1.12 -6.83 0.41
N PHE A 108 0.48 -7.68 1.19
CA PHE A 108 -0.95 -7.61 1.48
C PHE A 108 -1.14 -7.18 2.93
N PHE A 109 -1.68 -5.99 3.12
CA PHE A 109 -1.98 -5.43 4.44
C PHE A 109 -3.35 -5.88 4.89
N ALA A 110 -3.40 -6.70 5.94
CA ALA A 110 -4.63 -7.30 6.44
C ALA A 110 -5.16 -6.59 7.69
N VAL A 111 -6.46 -6.26 7.67
CA VAL A 111 -7.21 -5.83 8.85
C VAL A 111 -7.63 -7.09 9.61
N ALA A 112 -7.01 -7.34 10.77
CA ALA A 112 -7.14 -8.63 11.46
C ALA A 112 -8.59 -9.02 11.78
N ALA A 113 -9.41 -8.07 12.26
CA ALA A 113 -10.82 -8.33 12.55
C ALA A 113 -11.69 -8.46 11.29
N PHE A 114 -11.24 -7.99 10.13
CA PHE A 114 -11.94 -8.24 8.87
C PHE A 114 -11.70 -9.69 8.40
N ILE A 115 -10.49 -10.20 8.55
CA ILE A 115 -10.15 -11.60 8.23
C ILE A 115 -10.99 -12.60 9.06
N ASP A 116 -11.41 -12.21 10.27
CA ASP A 116 -12.23 -13.05 11.14
C ASP A 116 -13.71 -13.12 10.76
N GLN A 117 -14.18 -12.34 9.79
CA GLN A 117 -15.61 -12.34 9.49
C GLN A 117 -16.03 -13.71 8.93
N PRO A 118 -17.01 -14.39 9.57
CA PRO A 118 -17.30 -15.79 9.28
C PRO A 118 -18.15 -15.99 8.02
N ASP A 119 -18.84 -14.94 7.57
CA ASP A 119 -19.83 -15.03 6.49
C ASP A 119 -20.01 -13.70 5.74
N THR A 120 -20.72 -13.74 4.64
CA THR A 120 -20.99 -12.59 3.77
C THR A 120 -21.69 -11.43 4.50
N ALA A 121 -22.65 -11.73 5.36
CA ALA A 121 -23.44 -10.70 6.05
C ALA A 121 -22.54 -9.92 7.03
N SER A 122 -21.74 -10.65 7.82
CA SER A 122 -20.77 -10.08 8.76
C SER A 122 -19.69 -9.28 8.02
N ALA A 123 -19.16 -9.81 6.91
CA ALA A 123 -18.18 -9.11 6.08
C ALA A 123 -18.75 -7.80 5.51
N HIS A 124 -19.96 -7.82 4.95
CA HIS A 124 -20.61 -6.61 4.43
C HIS A 124 -20.91 -5.60 5.54
N ALA A 125 -21.34 -6.04 6.71
CA ALA A 125 -21.53 -5.16 7.88
C ALA A 125 -20.20 -4.51 8.32
N PHE A 126 -19.11 -5.28 8.33
CA PHE A 126 -17.77 -4.76 8.63
C PHE A 126 -17.33 -3.71 7.59
N ILE A 127 -17.48 -4.03 6.30
CA ILE A 127 -17.15 -3.11 5.19
C ILE A 127 -17.87 -1.77 5.37
N CYS A 128 -19.19 -1.79 5.60
CA CYS A 128 -19.98 -0.58 5.77
C CYS A 128 -19.59 0.23 7.01
N LYS A 129 -19.24 -0.45 8.09
CA LYS A 129 -18.91 0.19 9.37
C LYS A 129 -17.47 0.72 9.41
N ARG A 130 -16.51 0.05 8.73
CA ARG A 130 -15.08 0.27 8.94
C ARG A 130 -14.30 0.65 7.67
N LEU A 131 -14.55 -0.01 6.55
CA LEU A 131 -13.78 0.20 5.32
C LEU A 131 -14.42 1.26 4.40
N LYS A 132 -15.72 1.16 4.18
CA LYS A 132 -16.52 2.10 3.38
C LYS A 132 -17.59 2.75 4.25
N VAL A 133 -17.14 3.53 5.22
CA VAL A 133 -18.01 4.14 6.23
C VAL A 133 -19.17 4.89 5.59
N GLY A 134 -20.40 4.56 6.02
CA GLY A 134 -21.63 5.14 5.50
C GLY A 134 -22.22 4.43 4.28
N ALA A 135 -21.58 3.38 3.74
CA ALA A 135 -22.19 2.54 2.73
C ALA A 135 -23.34 1.70 3.33
N THR A 136 -24.30 1.30 2.48
CA THR A 136 -25.41 0.42 2.88
C THR A 136 -25.06 -1.01 2.49
N PRO A 137 -25.23 -2.01 3.37
CA PRO A 137 -24.90 -3.42 3.07
C PRO A 137 -25.50 -3.96 1.77
N ALA A 138 -26.74 -3.60 1.47
CA ALA A 138 -27.42 -3.98 0.23
C ALA A 138 -26.76 -3.43 -1.06
N LEU A 139 -25.90 -2.40 -0.96
CA LEU A 139 -25.17 -1.81 -2.07
C LEU A 139 -23.73 -2.32 -2.18
N ILE A 140 -23.29 -3.18 -1.26
CA ILE A 140 -21.97 -3.79 -1.34
C ILE A 140 -21.99 -4.91 -2.38
N PRO A 141 -21.11 -4.85 -3.41
CA PRO A 141 -21.02 -5.93 -4.39
C PRO A 141 -20.73 -7.29 -3.74
N ALA A 142 -21.39 -8.35 -4.21
CA ALA A 142 -21.29 -9.69 -3.63
C ALA A 142 -19.86 -10.26 -3.61
N HIS A 143 -18.96 -9.80 -4.50
CA HIS A 143 -17.57 -10.23 -4.53
C HIS A 143 -16.71 -9.57 -3.45
N LEU A 144 -17.18 -8.49 -2.82
CA LEU A 144 -16.45 -7.81 -1.75
C LEU A 144 -16.60 -8.60 -0.44
N MET A 145 -15.71 -9.57 -0.26
CA MET A 145 -15.58 -10.43 0.90
C MET A 145 -14.19 -10.28 1.50
N ASN A 146 -14.03 -10.67 2.76
CA ASN A 146 -12.73 -10.82 3.38
C ASN A 146 -11.99 -12.07 2.87
N MET A 147 -10.65 -12.01 2.86
CA MET A 147 -9.83 -13.24 2.84
C MET A 147 -10.03 -14.02 4.14
N SER A 148 -9.80 -15.32 4.07
CA SER A 148 -9.64 -16.18 5.25
C SER A 148 -8.18 -16.20 5.72
N TRP A 149 -7.93 -16.77 6.91
CA TRP A 149 -6.56 -17.04 7.38
C TRP A 149 -5.80 -18.00 6.47
N GLU A 150 -6.51 -18.95 5.86
CA GLU A 150 -5.97 -19.88 4.89
C GLU A 150 -5.53 -19.17 3.59
N ASP A 151 -6.32 -18.19 3.11
CA ASP A 151 -5.93 -17.36 1.96
C ASP A 151 -4.64 -16.59 2.25
N LEU A 152 -4.48 -16.04 3.47
CA LEU A 152 -3.25 -15.36 3.86
C LEU A 152 -2.04 -16.30 3.90
N SER A 153 -2.24 -17.53 4.40
CA SER A 153 -1.19 -18.57 4.39
C SER A 153 -0.77 -18.92 2.97
N CYS A 154 -1.74 -19.11 2.07
CA CYS A 154 -1.47 -19.35 0.65
C CYS A 154 -0.72 -18.19 -0.01
N LEU A 155 -1.00 -16.93 0.35
CA LEU A 155 -0.23 -15.78 -0.16
C LEU A 155 1.25 -15.86 0.25
N LEU A 156 1.52 -16.27 1.50
CA LEU A 156 2.90 -16.49 1.97
C LEU A 156 3.60 -17.61 1.20
N GLU A 157 2.92 -18.75 0.97
CA GLU A 157 3.43 -19.87 0.16
C GLU A 157 3.74 -19.47 -1.29
N LEU A 158 2.96 -18.54 -1.85
CA LEU A 158 3.23 -17.94 -3.15
C LEU A 158 4.40 -16.94 -3.14
N GLY A 159 5.02 -16.68 -1.98
CA GLY A 159 6.17 -15.78 -1.83
C GLY A 159 5.79 -14.29 -1.74
N HIS A 160 4.55 -13.99 -1.39
CA HIS A 160 4.13 -12.64 -1.01
C HIS A 160 4.41 -12.39 0.47
N SER A 161 4.31 -11.13 0.93
CA SER A 161 4.39 -10.78 2.35
C SER A 161 3.04 -10.31 2.87
N ILE A 162 2.80 -10.58 4.17
CA ILE A 162 1.64 -10.05 4.88
C ILE A 162 2.11 -8.90 5.78
N GLY A 163 1.40 -7.77 5.72
CA GLY A 163 1.56 -6.62 6.59
C GLY A 163 0.33 -6.43 7.48
N ALA A 164 0.47 -5.65 8.55
CA ALA A 164 -0.63 -5.30 9.43
C ALA A 164 -1.31 -4.00 8.96
N HIS A 165 -2.65 -3.97 9.05
CA HIS A 165 -3.48 -2.81 8.71
C HIS A 165 -4.44 -2.46 9.84
N THR A 166 -3.95 -2.46 11.06
CA THR A 166 -4.69 -2.36 12.34
C THR A 166 -5.60 -3.58 12.61
N ASN A 167 -6.18 -3.60 13.80
CA ASN A 167 -7.12 -4.65 14.15
C ASN A 167 -8.48 -4.44 13.49
N SER A 168 -9.01 -3.21 13.52
CA SER A 168 -10.40 -2.93 13.10
C SER A 168 -10.53 -1.78 12.10
N HIS A 169 -9.45 -1.41 11.41
CA HIS A 169 -9.40 -0.32 10.44
C HIS A 169 -9.75 1.05 11.09
N GLU A 170 -9.29 1.28 12.33
CA GLU A 170 -9.54 2.50 13.08
C GLU A 170 -8.63 3.65 12.62
N ARG A 171 -9.15 4.89 12.62
CA ARG A 171 -8.31 6.09 12.46
C ARG A 171 -7.51 6.31 13.76
N LEU A 172 -6.20 6.43 13.65
CA LEU A 172 -5.28 6.52 14.79
C LEU A 172 -4.88 7.98 15.05
N THR A 173 -5.88 8.83 15.23
CA THR A 173 -5.69 10.26 15.55
C THR A 173 -5.10 10.46 16.94
N GLY A 174 -4.67 11.69 17.28
CA GLY A 174 -4.10 11.99 18.60
C GLY A 174 -5.09 11.90 19.76
N GLU A 175 -6.39 11.82 19.49
CA GLU A 175 -7.46 11.70 20.48
C GLU A 175 -7.81 10.25 20.84
N VAL A 176 -7.24 9.27 20.13
CA VAL A 176 -7.49 7.85 20.37
C VAL A 176 -6.85 7.44 21.70
N ASP A 177 -7.63 6.76 22.55
CA ASP A 177 -7.13 6.17 23.80
C ASP A 177 -5.89 5.29 23.56
N PRO A 178 -4.81 5.46 24.33
CA PRO A 178 -3.58 4.68 24.15
C PRO A 178 -3.78 3.16 24.19
N ARG A 179 -4.75 2.66 24.95
CA ARG A 179 -5.08 1.21 24.98
C ARG A 179 -5.71 0.74 23.67
N VAL A 180 -6.57 1.59 23.10
CA VAL A 180 -7.16 1.33 21.76
C VAL A 180 -6.05 1.37 20.73
N MET A 181 -5.18 2.37 20.77
CA MET A 181 -4.04 2.50 19.85
C MET A 181 -3.12 1.27 19.93
N HIS A 182 -2.81 0.77 21.14
CA HIS A 182 -2.02 -0.45 21.33
C HIS A 182 -2.70 -1.67 20.70
N ARG A 183 -4.01 -1.85 20.96
CA ARG A 183 -4.78 -2.94 20.37
C ARG A 183 -4.80 -2.89 18.85
N GLU A 184 -4.97 -1.70 18.29
CA GLU A 184 -5.03 -1.53 16.83
C GLU A 184 -3.66 -1.79 16.16
N ILE A 185 -2.56 -1.41 16.78
CA ILE A 185 -1.22 -1.49 16.19
C ILE A 185 -0.49 -2.76 16.62
N ILE A 186 -0.34 -2.98 17.93
CA ILE A 186 0.51 -4.04 18.47
C ILE A 186 -0.21 -5.39 18.46
N ASP A 187 -1.41 -5.44 19.05
CA ASP A 187 -2.13 -6.72 19.18
C ASP A 187 -2.58 -7.27 17.84
N SER A 188 -2.88 -6.39 16.86
CA SER A 188 -3.19 -6.82 15.48
C SER A 188 -1.99 -7.55 14.84
N ALA A 189 -0.78 -7.04 15.00
CA ALA A 189 0.42 -7.68 14.49
C ALA A 189 0.70 -9.02 15.18
N ASN A 190 0.60 -9.04 16.51
CA ASN A 190 0.80 -10.26 17.30
C ASN A 190 -0.20 -11.35 16.89
N ARG A 191 -1.44 -10.95 16.59
CA ARG A 191 -2.47 -11.86 16.09
C ARG A 191 -2.13 -12.44 14.71
N LEU A 192 -1.72 -11.59 13.76
CA LEU A 192 -1.28 -12.03 12.44
C LEU A 192 -0.12 -13.02 12.54
N GLU A 193 0.91 -12.69 13.35
CA GLU A 193 2.07 -13.57 13.56
C GLU A 193 1.70 -14.91 14.19
N SER A 194 0.82 -14.89 15.22
CA SER A 194 0.36 -16.11 15.90
C SER A 194 -0.41 -17.02 14.95
N LYS A 195 -1.25 -16.45 14.06
CA LYS A 195 -2.05 -17.21 13.11
C LYS A 195 -1.25 -17.74 11.91
N LEU A 196 -0.27 -16.98 11.46
CA LEU A 196 0.47 -17.26 10.22
C LEU A 196 1.86 -17.84 10.47
N SER A 197 2.30 -17.95 11.73
CA SER A 197 3.63 -18.41 12.11
C SER A 197 4.77 -17.70 11.35
N THR A 198 4.59 -16.40 11.08
CA THR A 198 5.54 -15.57 10.34
C THR A 198 5.68 -14.20 10.97
N ARG A 199 6.86 -13.57 10.85
CA ARG A 199 7.08 -12.22 11.36
C ARG A 199 6.41 -11.19 10.45
N VAL A 200 5.60 -10.29 11.03
CA VAL A 200 4.96 -9.16 10.36
C VAL A 200 5.83 -7.92 10.55
N ARG A 201 6.56 -7.54 9.51
CA ARG A 201 7.54 -6.44 9.53
C ARG A 201 6.97 -5.11 9.02
N HIS A 202 5.89 -5.16 8.23
CA HIS A 202 5.27 -4.02 7.58
C HIS A 202 3.95 -3.65 8.25
N PHE A 203 3.72 -2.35 8.40
CA PHE A 203 2.46 -1.77 8.87
C PHE A 203 2.00 -0.68 7.91
N ALA A 204 0.71 -0.62 7.61
CA ALA A 204 0.10 0.49 6.88
C ALA A 204 -1.02 1.13 7.70
N PHE A 205 -1.04 2.46 7.75
CA PHE A 205 -2.10 3.20 8.39
C PHE A 205 -3.39 3.13 7.57
N PRO A 206 -4.55 2.81 8.19
CA PRO A 206 -5.86 2.89 7.54
C PRO A 206 -6.12 4.28 6.94
N PHE A 207 -6.84 4.33 5.81
CA PHE A 207 -7.10 5.53 5.01
C PHE A 207 -5.85 6.21 4.46
N GLY A 208 -4.74 6.21 5.18
CA GLY A 208 -3.43 6.68 4.76
C GLY A 208 -3.30 8.19 4.57
N ASP A 209 -4.38 8.99 4.71
CA ASP A 209 -4.29 10.44 4.70
C ASP A 209 -3.69 10.97 6.01
N PHE A 210 -3.10 12.18 5.97
CA PHE A 210 -2.40 12.76 7.12
C PHE A 210 -3.29 12.97 8.36
N ALA A 211 -4.62 13.08 8.16
CA ALA A 211 -5.58 13.23 9.26
C ALA A 211 -5.99 11.88 9.87
N SER A 212 -5.58 10.76 9.30
CA SER A 212 -5.97 9.42 9.77
C SER A 212 -5.01 8.82 10.79
N PHE A 213 -3.86 9.44 11.05
CA PHE A 213 -2.89 8.98 12.03
C PHE A 213 -2.20 10.17 12.72
N SER A 214 -1.46 9.90 13.79
CA SER A 214 -0.86 10.90 14.65
C SER A 214 0.59 10.59 14.98
N LYS A 215 1.33 11.58 15.54
CA LYS A 215 2.69 11.37 16.02
C LYS A 215 2.77 10.25 17.08
N PRO A 216 1.89 10.16 18.10
CA PRO A 216 1.89 9.03 19.03
C PRO A 216 1.67 7.68 18.34
N ALA A 217 0.79 7.61 17.33
CA ALA A 217 0.53 6.37 16.60
C ALA A 217 1.77 5.89 15.82
N ILE A 218 2.47 6.79 15.13
CA ILE A 218 3.69 6.41 14.40
C ILE A 218 4.81 6.02 15.36
N GLN A 219 4.96 6.72 16.48
CA GLN A 219 5.95 6.39 17.50
C GLN A 219 5.70 5.01 18.10
N LEU A 220 4.43 4.66 18.39
CA LEU A 220 4.08 3.33 18.83
C LEU A 220 4.36 2.28 17.75
N ALA A 221 3.97 2.52 16.50
CA ALA A 221 4.24 1.61 15.39
C ALA A 221 5.75 1.35 15.21
N MET A 222 6.59 2.38 15.39
CA MET A 222 8.06 2.25 15.30
C MET A 222 8.67 1.34 16.39
N THR A 223 7.97 1.05 17.47
CA THR A 223 8.45 0.07 18.48
C THR A 223 8.26 -1.37 18.02
N ARG A 224 7.48 -1.59 16.96
CA ARG A 224 7.04 -2.93 16.56
C ARG A 224 7.38 -3.30 15.12
N PHE A 225 7.35 -2.34 14.21
CA PHE A 225 7.52 -2.59 12.79
C PHE A 225 8.80 -1.97 12.24
N ASP A 226 9.41 -2.68 11.29
CA ASP A 226 10.60 -2.21 10.60
C ASP A 226 10.24 -1.20 9.49
N PHE A 227 9.04 -1.35 8.88
CA PHE A 227 8.58 -0.57 7.74
C PHE A 227 7.15 -0.07 7.97
N ILE A 228 6.96 1.26 7.92
CA ILE A 228 5.66 1.89 8.15
C ILE A 228 5.24 2.68 6.92
N HIS A 229 4.05 2.39 6.42
CA HIS A 229 3.50 2.92 5.18
C HIS A 229 2.38 3.92 5.45
N SER A 230 2.48 5.09 4.82
CA SER A 230 1.40 6.08 4.73
C SER A 230 0.67 5.96 3.40
N GLY A 231 -0.40 6.74 3.19
CA GLY A 231 -1.02 6.96 1.88
C GLY A 231 -0.62 8.30 1.25
N LEU A 232 0.38 8.99 1.82
CA LEU A 232 0.92 10.23 1.26
C LEU A 232 1.76 9.91 0.03
N ARG A 233 1.50 10.64 -1.05
CA ARG A 233 2.21 10.43 -2.32
C ARG A 233 3.63 10.96 -2.26
N GLY A 234 4.52 10.30 -3.00
CA GLY A 234 5.91 10.72 -3.11
C GLY A 234 6.83 9.62 -3.58
N ASN A 235 8.04 10.00 -3.95
CA ASN A 235 9.11 9.07 -4.24
C ASN A 235 9.74 8.56 -2.94
N ASN A 236 10.05 7.28 -2.90
CA ASN A 236 10.96 6.71 -1.93
C ASN A 236 12.33 6.51 -2.63
N HIS A 237 13.42 6.64 -1.89
CA HIS A 237 14.76 6.44 -2.45
C HIS A 237 15.66 5.80 -1.38
N PRO A 238 16.80 5.22 -1.76
CA PRO A 238 17.78 4.75 -0.79
C PRO A 238 18.11 5.86 0.21
N GLY A 239 17.99 5.57 1.50
CA GLY A 239 18.13 6.57 2.57
C GLY A 239 16.84 7.30 2.98
N SER A 240 15.70 7.04 2.34
CA SER A 240 14.38 7.42 2.89
C SER A 240 14.14 6.68 4.21
N LEU A 241 13.42 7.35 5.13
CA LEU A 241 13.09 6.74 6.42
C LEU A 241 12.13 5.55 6.21
N PRO A 242 12.46 4.34 6.67
CA PRO A 242 11.60 3.17 6.48
C PRO A 242 10.28 3.26 7.25
N CYS A 243 10.17 4.21 8.19
CA CYS A 243 8.94 4.48 8.94
C CYS A 243 8.06 5.57 8.31
N THR A 244 8.37 6.07 7.11
CA THR A 244 7.58 7.09 6.40
C THR A 244 7.40 6.75 4.92
N ILE A 245 7.14 5.48 4.60
CA ILE A 245 7.01 5.02 3.23
C ILE A 245 5.80 5.67 2.55
N ARG A 246 6.07 6.34 1.44
CA ARG A 246 5.11 7.05 0.61
C ARG A 246 4.51 6.12 -0.41
N ARG A 247 3.19 6.23 -0.66
CA ARG A 247 2.49 5.30 -1.53
C ARG A 247 1.55 6.02 -2.50
N GLU A 248 1.35 5.43 -3.69
CA GLU A 248 0.48 5.91 -4.75
C GLU A 248 -0.84 5.12 -4.76
N SER A 249 -1.94 5.71 -4.30
CA SER A 249 -3.26 5.06 -4.39
C SER A 249 -3.78 5.13 -5.83
N LEU A 250 -4.01 3.97 -6.42
CA LEU A 250 -4.48 3.74 -7.77
C LEU A 250 -5.75 2.87 -7.77
N LYS A 251 -6.49 2.92 -8.89
CA LYS A 251 -7.60 2.00 -9.14
C LYS A 251 -7.24 1.04 -10.27
N PRO A 252 -7.81 -0.19 -10.28
CA PRO A 252 -7.54 -1.15 -11.34
C PRO A 252 -7.95 -0.66 -12.75
N ASP A 253 -8.93 0.25 -12.82
CA ASP A 253 -9.48 0.83 -14.04
C ASP A 253 -8.86 2.19 -14.43
N ASP A 254 -7.88 2.70 -13.64
CA ASP A 254 -7.18 3.95 -13.97
C ASP A 254 -6.47 3.82 -15.34
N SER A 255 -6.62 4.84 -16.18
CA SER A 255 -5.94 4.86 -17.49
C SER A 255 -4.43 4.85 -17.34
N LYS A 256 -3.73 4.24 -18.31
CA LYS A 256 -2.26 4.20 -18.33
C LYS A 256 -1.60 5.58 -18.25
N SER A 257 -2.23 6.59 -18.88
CA SER A 257 -1.74 7.97 -18.82
C SER A 257 -1.87 8.56 -17.42
N LEU A 258 -2.95 8.25 -16.69
CA LEU A 258 -3.13 8.69 -15.31
C LEU A 258 -2.14 7.99 -14.37
N VAL A 259 -2.01 6.67 -14.49
CA VAL A 259 -1.00 5.89 -13.75
C VAL A 259 0.40 6.44 -14.03
N GLY A 260 0.75 6.61 -15.31
CA GLY A 260 2.03 7.17 -15.71
C GLY A 260 2.30 8.56 -15.14
N ALA A 261 1.32 9.46 -15.17
CA ALA A 261 1.45 10.81 -14.60
C ALA A 261 1.72 10.77 -13.08
N PHE A 262 1.02 9.93 -12.33
CA PHE A 262 1.30 9.76 -10.90
C PHE A 262 2.70 9.21 -10.65
N LEU A 263 3.11 8.17 -11.37
CA LEU A 263 4.44 7.59 -11.23
C LEU A 263 5.57 8.56 -11.60
N GLN A 264 5.30 9.53 -12.49
CA GLN A 264 6.23 10.61 -12.81
C GLN A 264 6.20 11.76 -11.77
N GLY A 265 5.43 11.64 -10.68
CA GLY A 265 5.40 12.62 -9.61
C GLY A 265 4.51 13.84 -9.86
N ALA A 266 3.57 13.77 -10.81
CA ALA A 266 2.72 14.90 -11.19
C ALA A 266 1.87 15.49 -10.03
N SER A 267 1.72 14.77 -8.92
CA SER A 267 0.98 15.23 -7.74
C SER A 267 1.82 15.34 -6.47
N ASP A 268 3.11 14.98 -6.49
CA ASP A 268 3.98 14.89 -5.31
C ASP A 268 4.11 16.23 -4.58
N PHE A 269 4.13 17.34 -5.32
CA PHE A 269 4.25 18.69 -4.77
C PHE A 269 3.16 19.01 -3.72
N ARG A 270 1.98 18.39 -3.83
CA ARG A 270 0.86 18.60 -2.92
C ARG A 270 1.08 17.94 -1.54
N TYR A 271 1.92 16.93 -1.51
CA TYR A 271 2.21 16.14 -0.31
C TYR A 271 3.55 16.49 0.33
N ARG A 272 4.35 17.33 -0.34
CA ARG A 272 5.71 17.64 0.11
C ARG A 272 5.76 18.11 1.57
N ARG A 273 4.95 19.12 1.93
CA ARG A 273 4.91 19.63 3.31
C ARG A 273 4.45 18.59 4.32
N LEU A 274 3.47 17.76 3.97
CA LEU A 274 2.96 16.69 4.85
C LEU A 274 4.01 15.61 5.05
N ASN A 275 4.74 15.25 4.00
CA ASN A 275 5.86 14.32 4.07
C ASN A 275 6.98 14.87 4.96
N GLU A 276 7.33 16.15 4.84
CA GLU A 276 8.32 16.80 5.68
C GLU A 276 7.94 16.75 7.18
N ILE A 277 6.67 17.01 7.50
CA ILE A 277 6.16 16.90 8.88
C ILE A 277 6.22 15.45 9.38
N LEU A 278 5.82 14.49 8.54
CA LEU A 278 5.87 13.06 8.88
C LEU A 278 7.30 12.60 9.15
N ASP A 279 8.25 12.98 8.28
CA ASP A 279 9.67 12.69 8.45
C ASP A 279 10.20 13.28 9.77
N GLN A 280 9.79 14.52 10.13
CA GLN A 280 10.15 15.15 11.41
C GLN A 280 9.58 14.38 12.61
N TRP A 281 8.36 13.84 12.52
CA TRP A 281 7.78 13.04 13.62
C TRP A 281 8.61 11.77 13.91
N VAL A 282 9.18 11.17 12.87
CA VAL A 282 10.03 9.99 12.98
C VAL A 282 11.41 10.34 13.52
N LEU A 283 11.99 11.45 13.06
CA LEU A 283 13.32 11.89 13.48
C LEU A 283 13.34 12.45 14.91
N SER A 284 12.27 13.10 15.34
CA SER A 284 12.14 13.65 16.70
C SER A 284 11.75 12.58 17.71
N ARG A 285 12.63 11.62 17.95
CA ARG A 285 12.53 10.70 19.09
C ARG A 285 12.77 11.53 20.36
N SER A 286 11.70 11.82 21.10
CA SER A 286 11.81 12.33 22.46
C SER A 286 11.85 11.18 23.42
#